data_e46e47906c1105e8106119955c614b1c
#
_entry.id   e46e47906c1105e8106119955c614b1c
#
_cell.length_a   1.000
_cell.length_b   1.000
_cell.length_c   1.000
_cell.angle_alpha   90.00
_cell.angle_beta   90.00
_cell.angle_gamma   90.00
#
_symmetry.space_group_name_H-M   'P 1'
#
loop_
_entity.id
_entity.type
_entity.pdbx_description
1 polymer ?
#
loop_
_entity_poly.entity_id
_entity_poly.type
_entity_poly.pdbx_seq_one_letter_code
_entity_poly.pdbx_strand_id
1 'polypeptide(L)'
;MKIIQYLINGISIGSVYAIIALGYTMVYGIAKMLNFAHGDVIMVGAYISFCVTNYLGLPVVVSILAAMAVCTLLGVLIEGLAYKPLRGTPSLAVLITAIGVSYFLQNAAQLIWSSSPKNFTSIVTFQPLRLAGGQLVVTGEVIYTIAASVIIMLGLTWFTTRTRTGKAMLAVSEDRDAAQLMGINVNQTISMTFAIGSALAAVAGVLLCSTVPTLQPTTGSMPGIRAFTAAVFGGIGSIPGAMLGGILLGVIETFSKAYLSPQFSDAIVFAVLIVILLVKPAGLLGKQVQEKV
;
A
#
# COMPACT_ATOMS: atom_id res chain seq x y z
N MET A 1 -25.73 16.55 5.46
CA MET A 1 -25.45 15.78 4.23
C MET A 1 -24.00 15.91 3.76
N LYS A 2 -23.39 17.11 3.65
CA LYS A 2 -21.98 17.29 3.23
C LYS A 2 -20.95 16.51 4.07
N ILE A 3 -21.12 16.49 5.40
CA ILE A 3 -20.24 15.76 6.33
C ILE A 3 -20.23 14.26 6.01
N ILE A 4 -21.40 13.66 5.76
CA ILE A 4 -21.54 12.24 5.42
C ILE A 4 -20.85 11.95 4.08
N GLN A 5 -20.99 12.84 3.09
CA GLN A 5 -20.31 12.70 1.81
C GLN A 5 -18.78 12.74 1.97
N TYR A 6 -18.25 13.66 2.79
CA TYR A 6 -16.81 13.73 3.08
C TYR A 6 -16.32 12.49 3.83
N LEU A 7 -17.13 11.96 4.75
CA LEU A 7 -16.80 10.71 5.45
C LEU A 7 -16.70 9.52 4.48
N ILE A 8 -17.68 9.38 3.60
CA ILE A 8 -17.70 8.31 2.58
C ILE A 8 -16.48 8.43 1.65
N ASN A 9 -16.19 9.62 1.16
CA ASN A 9 -15.04 9.87 0.31
C ASN A 9 -13.72 9.62 1.06
N GLY A 10 -13.65 10.02 2.34
CA GLY A 10 -12.51 9.78 3.21
C GLY A 10 -12.26 8.29 3.46
N ILE A 11 -13.31 7.52 3.72
CA ILE A 11 -13.22 6.06 3.86
C ILE A 11 -12.76 5.42 2.53
N SER A 12 -13.23 5.91 1.39
CA SER A 12 -12.83 5.40 0.08
C SER A 12 -11.33 5.59 -0.17
N ILE A 13 -10.82 6.82 -0.07
CA ILE A 13 -9.40 7.12 -0.22
C ILE A 13 -8.58 6.39 0.85
N GLY A 14 -9.06 6.39 2.09
CA GLY A 14 -8.45 5.69 3.21
C GLY A 14 -8.38 4.18 2.99
N SER A 15 -9.33 3.58 2.27
CA SER A 15 -9.29 2.17 1.90
C SER A 15 -8.19 1.86 0.89
N VAL A 16 -7.89 2.77 -0.06
CA VAL A 16 -6.72 2.64 -0.93
C VAL A 16 -5.44 2.69 -0.09
N TYR A 17 -5.31 3.69 0.79
CA TYR A 17 -4.16 3.79 1.69
C TYR A 17 -4.02 2.57 2.60
N ALA A 18 -5.13 2.00 3.05
CA ALA A 18 -5.14 0.78 3.85
C ALA A 18 -4.53 -0.41 3.08
N ILE A 19 -4.91 -0.63 1.80
CA ILE A 19 -4.35 -1.71 0.99
C ILE A 19 -2.83 -1.51 0.80
N ILE A 20 -2.40 -0.29 0.51
CA ILE A 20 -0.97 0.04 0.39
C ILE A 20 -0.25 -0.17 1.73
N ALA A 21 -0.84 0.30 2.83
CA ALA A 21 -0.30 0.16 4.17
C ALA A 21 -0.18 -1.31 4.62
N LEU A 22 -1.11 -2.18 4.17
CA LEU A 22 -1.01 -3.62 4.38
C LEU A 22 0.25 -4.19 3.71
N GLY A 23 0.58 -3.76 2.48
CA GLY A 23 1.82 -4.14 1.81
C GLY A 23 3.07 -3.69 2.58
N TYR A 24 3.11 -2.44 3.04
CA TYR A 24 4.20 -1.93 3.89
C TYR A 24 4.32 -2.69 5.21
N THR A 25 3.19 -2.92 5.88
CA THR A 25 3.14 -3.64 7.16
C THR A 25 3.64 -5.08 7.04
N MET A 26 3.29 -5.76 5.95
CA MET A 26 3.81 -7.10 5.67
C MET A 26 5.32 -7.08 5.48
N VAL A 27 5.84 -6.22 4.60
CA VAL A 27 7.28 -6.17 4.30
C VAL A 27 8.08 -5.73 5.53
N TYR A 28 7.73 -4.60 6.15
CA TYR A 28 8.47 -4.11 7.30
C TYR A 28 8.29 -5.00 8.54
N GLY A 29 7.08 -5.49 8.79
CA GLY A 29 6.81 -6.36 9.94
C GLY A 29 7.69 -7.62 9.95
N ILE A 30 7.96 -8.19 8.78
CA ILE A 30 8.66 -9.48 8.64
C ILE A 30 10.14 -9.26 8.27
N ALA A 31 10.42 -8.44 7.24
CA ALA A 31 11.78 -8.20 6.78
C ALA A 31 12.53 -7.16 7.62
N LYS A 32 11.85 -6.36 8.45
CA LYS A 32 12.41 -5.23 9.22
C LYS A 32 13.19 -4.25 8.36
N MET A 33 12.81 -4.10 7.09
CA MET A 33 13.44 -3.22 6.11
C MET A 33 12.41 -2.26 5.53
N LEU A 34 12.75 -0.97 5.46
CA LEU A 34 11.90 0.04 4.83
C LEU A 34 12.02 -0.07 3.30
N ASN A 35 10.89 -0.20 2.62
CA ASN A 35 10.82 -0.27 1.16
C ASN A 35 10.13 0.96 0.58
N PHE A 36 10.86 2.06 0.38
CA PHE A 36 10.29 3.26 -0.25
C PHE A 36 9.96 3.08 -1.73
N ALA A 37 10.56 2.08 -2.41
CA ALA A 37 10.19 1.73 -3.78
C ALA A 37 8.79 1.11 -3.91
N HIS A 38 8.12 0.80 -2.78
CA HIS A 38 6.76 0.23 -2.79
C HIS A 38 5.74 1.14 -3.49
N GLY A 39 5.88 2.47 -3.35
CA GLY A 39 5.09 3.45 -4.08
C GLY A 39 5.25 3.32 -5.60
N ASP A 40 6.46 3.03 -6.07
CA ASP A 40 6.71 2.90 -7.50
C ASP A 40 6.25 1.54 -8.05
N VAL A 41 6.18 0.50 -7.22
CA VAL A 41 5.49 -0.75 -7.57
C VAL A 41 3.99 -0.51 -7.79
N ILE A 42 3.36 0.37 -7.01
CA ILE A 42 1.97 0.82 -7.23
C ILE A 42 1.82 1.43 -8.62
N MET A 43 2.71 2.35 -8.97
CA MET A 43 2.76 2.99 -10.28
C MET A 43 2.92 1.97 -11.40
N VAL A 44 3.86 1.03 -11.29
CA VAL A 44 4.05 -0.04 -12.30
C VAL A 44 2.79 -0.88 -12.44
N GLY A 45 2.13 -1.26 -11.34
CA GLY A 45 0.87 -2.00 -11.38
C GLY A 45 -0.23 -1.27 -12.15
N ALA A 46 -0.36 0.05 -11.93
CA ALA A 46 -1.29 0.88 -12.67
C ALA A 46 -0.94 0.96 -14.17
N TYR A 47 0.35 1.12 -14.54
CA TYR A 47 0.77 1.13 -15.93
C TYR A 47 0.52 -0.20 -16.64
N ILE A 48 0.80 -1.34 -16.00
CA ILE A 48 0.52 -2.66 -16.58
C ILE A 48 -0.98 -2.84 -16.81
N SER A 49 -1.80 -2.49 -15.81
CA SER A 49 -3.26 -2.54 -15.97
C SER A 49 -3.73 -1.63 -17.11
N PHE A 50 -3.20 -0.39 -17.20
CA PHE A 50 -3.47 0.54 -18.30
C PHE A 50 -3.10 -0.08 -19.67
N CYS A 51 -1.93 -0.70 -19.79
CA CYS A 51 -1.49 -1.32 -21.04
C CYS A 51 -2.41 -2.48 -21.44
N VAL A 52 -2.78 -3.34 -20.49
CA VAL A 52 -3.63 -4.50 -20.75
C VAL A 52 -5.05 -4.08 -21.15
N THR A 53 -5.60 -3.05 -20.52
CA THR A 53 -6.95 -2.56 -20.86
C THR A 53 -6.98 -1.75 -22.14
N ASN A 54 -6.04 -0.80 -22.35
CA ASN A 54 -6.12 0.15 -23.47
C ASN A 54 -5.43 -0.36 -24.75
N TYR A 55 -4.35 -1.14 -24.66
CA TYR A 55 -3.65 -1.63 -25.85
C TYR A 55 -4.07 -3.05 -26.25
N LEU A 56 -4.37 -3.93 -25.26
CA LEU A 56 -4.79 -5.30 -25.53
C LEU A 56 -6.30 -5.47 -25.53
N GLY A 57 -7.07 -4.48 -25.05
CA GLY A 57 -8.54 -4.54 -24.99
C GLY A 57 -9.09 -5.66 -24.09
N LEU A 58 -8.28 -6.16 -23.13
CA LEU A 58 -8.67 -7.28 -22.30
C LEU A 58 -9.54 -6.83 -21.11
N PRO A 59 -10.38 -7.74 -20.56
CA PRO A 59 -11.23 -7.43 -19.43
C PRO A 59 -10.43 -6.98 -18.21
N VAL A 60 -11.04 -6.14 -17.38
CA VAL A 60 -10.48 -5.58 -16.15
C VAL A 60 -9.90 -6.64 -15.22
N VAL A 61 -10.58 -7.75 -15.02
CA VAL A 61 -10.09 -8.83 -14.14
C VAL A 61 -8.74 -9.37 -14.64
N VAL A 62 -8.59 -9.54 -15.96
CA VAL A 62 -7.33 -9.98 -16.57
C VAL A 62 -6.25 -8.94 -16.39
N SER A 63 -6.59 -7.64 -16.50
CA SER A 63 -5.61 -6.56 -16.29
C SER A 63 -5.09 -6.50 -14.85
N ILE A 64 -5.96 -6.71 -13.86
CA ILE A 64 -5.57 -6.78 -12.44
C ILE A 64 -4.66 -7.99 -12.20
N LEU A 65 -5.02 -9.17 -12.71
CA LEU A 65 -4.20 -10.37 -12.54
C LEU A 65 -2.83 -10.24 -13.22
N ALA A 66 -2.78 -9.64 -14.42
CA ALA A 66 -1.53 -9.35 -15.11
C ALA A 66 -0.67 -8.36 -14.33
N ALA A 67 -1.27 -7.28 -13.81
CA ALA A 67 -0.58 -6.31 -12.96
C ALA A 67 -0.03 -6.97 -11.68
N MET A 68 -0.83 -7.80 -11.02
CA MET A 68 -0.38 -8.57 -9.84
C MET A 68 0.79 -9.49 -10.18
N ALA A 69 0.73 -10.23 -11.28
CA ALA A 69 1.80 -11.14 -11.69
C ALA A 69 3.11 -10.39 -11.97
N VAL A 70 3.06 -9.30 -12.76
CA VAL A 70 4.23 -8.49 -13.09
C VAL A 70 4.81 -7.82 -11.83
N CYS A 71 3.97 -7.23 -10.99
CA CYS A 71 4.42 -6.59 -9.75
C CYS A 71 4.97 -7.61 -8.74
N THR A 72 4.42 -8.82 -8.68
CA THR A 72 4.98 -9.91 -7.86
C THR A 72 6.40 -10.26 -8.31
N LEU A 73 6.61 -10.45 -9.60
CA LEU A 73 7.94 -10.70 -10.17
C LEU A 73 8.89 -9.53 -9.88
N LEU A 74 8.43 -8.31 -10.11
CA LEU A 74 9.21 -7.10 -9.83
C LEU A 74 9.59 -7.02 -8.35
N GLY A 75 8.67 -7.30 -7.43
CA GLY A 75 8.94 -7.30 -5.99
C GLY A 75 9.98 -8.33 -5.57
N VAL A 76 9.92 -9.53 -6.12
CA VAL A 76 10.95 -10.57 -5.87
C VAL A 76 12.30 -10.17 -6.47
N LEU A 77 12.32 -9.53 -7.64
CA LEU A 77 13.55 -9.01 -8.25
C LEU A 77 14.16 -7.88 -7.41
N ILE A 78 13.35 -6.93 -6.97
CA ILE A 78 13.80 -5.84 -6.09
C ILE A 78 14.36 -6.41 -4.79
N GLU A 79 13.67 -7.37 -4.17
CA GLU A 79 14.17 -8.04 -2.96
C GLU A 79 15.49 -8.75 -3.23
N GLY A 80 15.55 -9.57 -4.28
CA GLY A 80 16.73 -10.38 -4.57
C GLY A 80 17.99 -9.58 -4.95
N LEU A 81 17.82 -8.51 -5.73
CA LEU A 81 18.92 -7.72 -6.25
C LEU A 81 19.33 -6.57 -5.34
N ALA A 82 18.35 -5.89 -4.73
CA ALA A 82 18.61 -4.67 -3.96
C ALA A 82 18.60 -4.89 -2.44
N TYR A 83 17.67 -5.68 -1.89
CA TYR A 83 17.51 -5.80 -0.44
C TYR A 83 18.24 -7.00 0.17
N LYS A 84 18.27 -8.14 -0.52
CA LYS A 84 18.91 -9.36 -0.01
C LYS A 84 20.40 -9.17 0.27
N PRO A 85 21.21 -8.50 -0.59
CA PRO A 85 22.61 -8.23 -0.31
C PRO A 85 22.85 -7.31 0.89
N LEU A 86 21.85 -6.50 1.25
CA LEU A 86 21.93 -5.52 2.34
C LEU A 86 21.38 -6.03 3.68
N ARG A 87 21.05 -7.30 3.78
CA ARG A 87 20.63 -7.91 5.05
C ARG A 87 21.79 -7.93 6.03
N GLY A 88 21.61 -7.31 7.19
CA GLY A 88 22.65 -7.17 8.20
C GLY A 88 23.54 -5.92 8.06
N THR A 89 23.30 -5.08 7.03
CA THR A 89 23.95 -3.77 6.92
C THR A 89 23.18 -2.70 7.73
N PRO A 90 23.79 -1.54 8.04
CA PRO A 90 23.11 -0.44 8.71
C PRO A 90 21.84 -0.01 7.94
N SER A 91 20.81 0.38 8.68
CA SER A 91 19.50 0.79 8.13
C SER A 91 19.59 1.94 7.12
N LEU A 92 20.62 2.80 7.24
CA LEU A 92 20.87 3.89 6.32
C LEU A 92 21.21 3.39 4.89
N ALA A 93 22.02 2.32 4.77
CA ALA A 93 22.34 1.74 3.46
C ALA A 93 21.09 1.18 2.77
N VAL A 94 20.22 0.52 3.53
CA VAL A 94 18.93 0.02 3.03
C VAL A 94 18.03 1.17 2.57
N LEU A 95 17.98 2.27 3.34
CA LEU A 95 17.19 3.45 3.03
C LEU A 95 17.65 4.10 1.71
N ILE A 96 18.98 4.33 1.57
CA ILE A 96 19.53 4.94 0.34
C ILE A 96 19.27 4.05 -0.86
N THR A 97 19.44 2.74 -0.72
CA THR A 97 19.14 1.78 -1.80
C THR A 97 17.66 1.80 -2.18
N ALA A 98 16.75 1.86 -1.20
CA ALA A 98 15.32 1.97 -1.46
C ALA A 98 14.97 3.22 -2.28
N ILE A 99 15.58 4.37 -1.95
CA ILE A 99 15.43 5.62 -2.71
C ILE A 99 16.02 5.46 -4.12
N GLY A 100 17.19 4.85 -4.25
CA GLY A 100 17.82 4.57 -5.55
C GLY A 100 16.93 3.70 -6.45
N VAL A 101 16.36 2.63 -5.92
CA VAL A 101 15.41 1.76 -6.65
C VAL A 101 14.15 2.54 -7.05
N SER A 102 13.63 3.41 -6.16
CA SER A 102 12.49 4.26 -6.45
C SER A 102 12.76 5.16 -7.66
N TYR A 103 13.85 5.92 -7.65
CA TYR A 103 14.22 6.78 -8.77
C TYR A 103 14.51 5.98 -10.05
N PHE A 104 15.13 4.81 -9.94
CA PHE A 104 15.34 3.93 -11.08
C PHE A 104 14.01 3.52 -11.74
N LEU A 105 13.02 3.10 -10.96
CA LEU A 105 11.70 2.71 -11.47
C LEU A 105 10.94 3.89 -12.10
N GLN A 106 11.00 5.09 -11.48
CA GLN A 106 10.37 6.28 -12.03
C GLN A 106 10.99 6.68 -13.38
N ASN A 107 12.32 6.70 -13.48
CA ASN A 107 13.01 7.02 -14.73
C ASN A 107 12.79 5.94 -15.79
N ALA A 108 12.81 4.66 -15.43
CA ALA A 108 12.47 3.57 -16.35
C ALA A 108 11.03 3.71 -16.88
N ALA A 109 10.08 4.06 -16.00
CA ALA A 109 8.70 4.31 -16.42
C ALA A 109 8.59 5.51 -17.38
N GLN A 110 9.35 6.58 -17.16
CA GLN A 110 9.40 7.73 -18.10
C GLN A 110 9.95 7.33 -19.47
N LEU A 111 10.95 6.48 -19.52
CA LEU A 111 11.52 6.00 -20.78
C LEU A 111 10.56 5.07 -21.53
N ILE A 112 9.84 4.19 -20.82
CA ILE A 112 8.94 3.20 -21.43
C ILE A 112 7.61 3.82 -21.83
N TRP A 113 6.99 4.63 -20.95
CA TRP A 113 5.63 5.15 -21.13
C TRP A 113 5.56 6.65 -21.36
N SER A 114 6.69 7.37 -21.40
CA SER A 114 6.79 8.84 -21.46
C SER A 114 6.42 9.53 -20.14
N SER A 115 6.88 10.76 -19.98
CA SER A 115 6.55 11.63 -18.83
C SER A 115 5.15 12.26 -18.90
N SER A 116 4.48 12.19 -20.06
CA SER A 116 3.15 12.77 -20.26
C SER A 116 2.09 12.01 -19.46
N PRO A 117 1.24 12.71 -18.70
CA PRO A 117 0.12 12.09 -18.00
C PRO A 117 -0.81 11.32 -18.94
N LYS A 118 -1.24 10.13 -18.55
CA LYS A 118 -2.20 9.32 -19.29
C LYS A 118 -3.52 9.28 -18.53
N ASN A 119 -4.63 9.34 -19.26
CA ASN A 119 -5.95 9.18 -18.67
C ASN A 119 -6.22 7.68 -18.45
N PHE A 120 -6.37 7.32 -17.21
CA PHE A 120 -6.75 5.97 -16.81
C PHE A 120 -8.28 5.83 -16.89
N THR A 121 -8.76 4.91 -17.70
CA THR A 121 -10.20 4.63 -17.76
C THR A 121 -10.60 3.89 -16.49
N SER A 122 -11.57 4.43 -15.73
CA SER A 122 -12.07 3.75 -14.53
C SER A 122 -12.55 2.35 -14.88
N ILE A 123 -12.11 1.39 -14.08
CA ILE A 123 -12.45 -0.01 -14.24
C ILE A 123 -13.87 -0.30 -13.78
N VAL A 124 -14.48 0.64 -13.08
CA VAL A 124 -15.79 0.48 -12.48
C VAL A 124 -16.83 1.18 -13.33
N THR A 125 -17.65 0.39 -14.04
CA THR A 125 -18.74 0.86 -14.89
C THR A 125 -20.09 0.98 -14.16
N PHE A 126 -20.09 0.82 -12.82
CA PHE A 126 -21.33 0.86 -12.04
C PHE A 126 -21.88 2.28 -11.92
N GLN A 127 -23.18 2.43 -12.17
CA GLN A 127 -23.83 3.73 -12.04
C GLN A 127 -23.80 4.21 -10.57
N PRO A 128 -23.51 5.50 -10.32
CA PRO A 128 -23.47 6.03 -8.98
C PRO A 128 -24.83 5.92 -8.29
N LEU A 129 -24.83 5.36 -7.07
CA LEU A 129 -26.02 5.29 -6.22
C LEU A 129 -26.30 6.69 -5.67
N ARG A 130 -27.46 7.23 -6.05
CA ARG A 130 -27.95 8.52 -5.54
C ARG A 130 -28.96 8.26 -4.43
N LEU A 131 -28.55 8.56 -3.20
CA LEU A 131 -29.34 8.40 -1.99
C LEU A 131 -29.86 9.77 -1.49
N ALA A 132 -30.88 9.77 -0.65
CA ALA A 132 -31.44 10.99 -0.03
C ALA A 132 -31.82 12.09 -1.05
N GLY A 133 -32.54 11.72 -2.12
CA GLY A 133 -32.97 12.70 -3.13
C GLY A 133 -31.83 13.29 -3.97
N GLY A 134 -30.71 12.58 -4.13
CA GLY A 134 -29.56 13.02 -4.91
C GLY A 134 -28.51 13.83 -4.14
N GLN A 135 -28.72 14.06 -2.83
CA GLN A 135 -27.78 14.82 -1.99
C GLN A 135 -26.56 13.98 -1.55
N LEU A 136 -26.65 12.66 -1.62
CA LEU A 136 -25.58 11.72 -1.30
C LEU A 136 -25.28 10.87 -2.54
N VAL A 137 -24.05 10.96 -3.04
CA VAL A 137 -23.62 10.22 -4.23
C VAL A 137 -22.53 9.23 -3.82
N VAL A 138 -22.81 7.94 -3.95
CA VAL A 138 -21.84 6.87 -3.73
C VAL A 138 -21.47 6.29 -5.09
N THR A 139 -20.26 6.55 -5.53
CA THR A 139 -19.75 6.01 -6.81
C THR A 139 -19.41 4.53 -6.68
N GLY A 140 -19.42 3.81 -7.78
CA GLY A 140 -19.06 2.40 -7.79
C GLY A 140 -17.65 2.15 -7.28
N GLU A 141 -16.69 3.05 -7.60
CA GLU A 141 -15.31 2.98 -7.13
C GLU A 141 -15.23 2.93 -5.60
N VAL A 142 -16.05 3.72 -4.90
CA VAL A 142 -16.10 3.73 -3.43
C VAL A 142 -16.46 2.36 -2.88
N ILE A 143 -17.51 1.75 -3.43
CA ILE A 143 -18.00 0.43 -2.98
C ILE A 143 -16.94 -0.65 -3.23
N TYR A 144 -16.38 -0.70 -4.44
CA TYR A 144 -15.37 -1.70 -4.79
C TYR A 144 -14.09 -1.53 -3.99
N THR A 145 -13.65 -0.30 -3.75
CA THR A 145 -12.43 -0.03 -2.99
C THR A 145 -12.57 -0.44 -1.53
N ILE A 146 -13.69 -0.10 -0.90
CA ILE A 146 -13.97 -0.51 0.49
C ILE A 146 -14.12 -2.03 0.58
N ALA A 147 -14.87 -2.65 -0.32
CA ALA A 147 -15.04 -4.10 -0.34
C ALA A 147 -13.71 -4.82 -0.55
N ALA A 148 -12.91 -4.38 -1.53
CA ALA A 148 -11.59 -4.94 -1.78
C ALA A 148 -10.66 -4.82 -0.56
N SER A 149 -10.63 -3.66 0.12
CA SER A 149 -9.79 -3.47 1.31
C SER A 149 -10.17 -4.41 2.45
N VAL A 150 -11.47 -4.58 2.71
CA VAL A 150 -11.96 -5.50 3.74
C VAL A 150 -11.63 -6.96 3.37
N ILE A 151 -11.90 -7.37 2.14
CA ILE A 151 -11.61 -8.74 1.67
C ILE A 151 -10.10 -9.03 1.77
N ILE A 152 -9.27 -8.11 1.32
CA ILE A 152 -7.80 -8.25 1.40
C ILE A 152 -7.35 -8.34 2.86
N MET A 153 -7.84 -7.49 3.76
CA MET A 153 -7.49 -7.55 5.17
C MET A 153 -7.86 -8.89 5.79
N LEU A 154 -9.10 -9.35 5.58
CA LEU A 154 -9.56 -10.64 6.10
C LEU A 154 -8.76 -11.80 5.52
N GLY A 155 -8.50 -11.77 4.20
CA GLY A 155 -7.69 -12.76 3.50
C GLY A 155 -6.25 -12.82 4.03
N LEU A 156 -5.60 -11.66 4.22
CA LEU A 156 -4.25 -11.58 4.79
C LEU A 156 -4.21 -12.04 6.25
N THR A 157 -5.18 -11.64 7.05
CA THR A 157 -5.28 -12.07 8.45
C THR A 157 -5.45 -13.58 8.53
N TRP A 158 -6.33 -14.16 7.72
CA TRP A 158 -6.49 -15.60 7.63
C TRP A 158 -5.21 -16.28 7.13
N PHE A 159 -4.59 -15.77 6.07
CA PHE A 159 -3.35 -16.29 5.52
C PHE A 159 -2.23 -16.31 6.56
N THR A 160 -1.97 -15.20 7.24
CA THR A 160 -0.88 -15.08 8.22
C THR A 160 -1.11 -15.95 9.46
N THR A 161 -2.36 -16.11 9.91
CA THR A 161 -2.67 -16.86 11.14
C THR A 161 -2.91 -18.36 10.92
N ARG A 162 -3.40 -18.74 9.75
CA ARG A 162 -3.85 -20.13 9.51
C ARG A 162 -2.96 -20.94 8.58
N THR A 163 -2.22 -20.30 7.65
CA THR A 163 -1.36 -21.05 6.72
C THR A 163 0.02 -21.34 7.31
N ARG A 164 0.70 -22.39 6.80
CA ARG A 164 2.09 -22.72 7.19
C ARG A 164 3.04 -21.58 6.83
N THR A 165 2.90 -21.02 5.63
CA THR A 165 3.73 -19.89 5.16
C THR A 165 3.50 -18.64 6.01
N GLY A 166 2.25 -18.32 6.35
CA GLY A 166 1.93 -17.18 7.22
C GLY A 166 2.49 -17.35 8.63
N LYS A 167 2.41 -18.55 9.21
CA LYS A 167 3.03 -18.85 10.51
C LYS A 167 4.56 -18.77 10.45
N ALA A 168 5.19 -19.21 9.35
CA ALA A 168 6.62 -19.02 9.13
C ALA A 168 6.99 -17.53 9.06
N MET A 169 6.18 -16.70 8.39
CA MET A 169 6.34 -15.24 8.36
C MET A 169 6.27 -14.63 9.77
N LEU A 170 5.31 -15.04 10.59
CA LEU A 170 5.20 -14.60 11.98
C LEU A 170 6.41 -15.01 12.82
N ALA A 171 6.88 -16.26 12.69
CA ALA A 171 8.07 -16.73 13.38
C ALA A 171 9.31 -15.92 13.00
N VAL A 172 9.53 -15.66 11.70
CA VAL A 172 10.65 -14.83 11.21
C VAL A 172 10.54 -13.38 11.70
N SER A 173 9.32 -12.86 11.90
CA SER A 173 9.10 -11.50 12.39
C SER A 173 9.48 -11.32 13.86
N GLU A 174 9.34 -12.38 14.67
CA GLU A 174 9.67 -12.38 16.10
C GLU A 174 11.19 -12.60 16.31
N ASP A 175 11.75 -13.67 15.70
CA ASP A 175 13.17 -13.98 15.80
C ASP A 175 13.63 -14.78 14.57
N ARG A 176 14.54 -14.20 13.78
CA ARG A 176 15.06 -14.81 12.53
C ARG A 176 15.95 -16.02 12.82
N ASP A 177 16.80 -15.90 13.84
CA ASP A 177 17.79 -16.93 14.16
C ASP A 177 17.09 -18.16 14.76
N ALA A 178 16.17 -17.92 15.68
CA ALA A 178 15.33 -18.99 16.24
C ALA A 178 14.48 -19.67 15.15
N ALA A 179 13.88 -18.90 14.23
CA ALA A 179 13.11 -19.45 13.11
C ALA A 179 13.98 -20.33 12.20
N GLN A 180 15.22 -19.91 11.94
CA GLN A 180 16.16 -20.70 11.14
C GLN A 180 16.55 -22.00 11.83
N LEU A 181 16.80 -21.99 13.14
CA LEU A 181 17.07 -23.18 13.94
C LEU A 181 15.90 -24.17 13.92
N MET A 182 14.68 -23.67 13.83
CA MET A 182 13.45 -24.50 13.68
C MET A 182 13.21 -25.00 12.24
N GLY A 183 14.17 -24.79 11.32
CA GLY A 183 14.11 -25.26 9.93
C GLY A 183 13.33 -24.35 8.98
N ILE A 184 12.96 -23.11 9.37
CA ILE A 184 12.28 -22.17 8.50
C ILE A 184 13.30 -21.49 7.57
N ASN A 185 13.05 -21.54 6.26
CA ASN A 185 13.88 -20.82 5.29
C ASN A 185 13.56 -19.33 5.32
N VAL A 186 14.34 -18.56 6.10
CA VAL A 186 14.17 -17.11 6.29
C VAL A 186 14.22 -16.36 4.96
N ASN A 187 15.13 -16.74 4.05
CA ASN A 187 15.27 -16.07 2.75
C ASN A 187 14.00 -16.21 1.91
N GLN A 188 13.50 -17.42 1.79
CA GLN A 188 12.27 -17.70 1.04
C GLN A 188 11.05 -17.00 1.67
N THR A 189 10.98 -16.96 2.99
CA THR A 189 9.90 -16.29 3.72
C THR A 189 9.89 -14.78 3.45
N ILE A 190 11.05 -14.13 3.44
CA ILE A 190 11.16 -12.71 3.12
C ILE A 190 10.81 -12.43 1.65
N SER A 191 11.32 -13.24 0.70
CA SER A 191 10.98 -13.08 -0.72
C SER A 191 9.47 -13.23 -0.97
N MET A 192 8.81 -14.20 -0.29
CA MET A 192 7.36 -14.38 -0.37
C MET A 192 6.61 -13.16 0.19
N THR A 193 7.14 -12.53 1.22
CA THR A 193 6.57 -11.30 1.80
C THR A 193 6.61 -10.14 0.80
N PHE A 194 7.74 -9.96 0.10
CA PHE A 194 7.85 -8.96 -0.96
C PHE A 194 6.92 -9.28 -2.13
N ALA A 195 6.79 -10.56 -2.51
CA ALA A 195 5.87 -11.02 -3.54
C ALA A 195 4.42 -10.63 -3.23
N ILE A 196 3.95 -10.94 -2.02
CA ILE A 196 2.58 -10.60 -1.58
C ILE A 196 2.39 -9.09 -1.48
N GLY A 197 3.33 -8.37 -0.85
CA GLY A 197 3.27 -6.91 -0.74
C GLY A 197 3.18 -6.23 -2.10
N SER A 198 3.96 -6.69 -3.07
CA SER A 198 3.96 -6.14 -4.44
C SER A 198 2.70 -6.50 -5.24
N ALA A 199 2.11 -7.68 -5.01
CA ALA A 199 0.81 -8.02 -5.57
C ALA A 199 -0.30 -7.08 -5.04
N LEU A 200 -0.27 -6.76 -3.74
CA LEU A 200 -1.19 -5.79 -3.14
C LEU A 200 -0.98 -4.37 -3.66
N ALA A 201 0.28 -3.97 -3.88
CA ALA A 201 0.62 -2.69 -4.49
C ALA A 201 -0.01 -2.56 -5.89
N ALA A 202 0.00 -3.63 -6.69
CA ALA A 202 -0.65 -3.63 -8.00
C ALA A 202 -2.16 -3.37 -7.89
N VAL A 203 -2.86 -4.08 -7.00
CA VAL A 203 -4.30 -3.88 -6.77
C VAL A 203 -4.58 -2.45 -6.32
N ALA A 204 -3.79 -1.95 -5.36
CA ALA A 204 -3.93 -0.58 -4.87
C ALA A 204 -3.70 0.46 -5.97
N GLY A 205 -2.72 0.24 -6.87
CA GLY A 205 -2.44 1.12 -8.01
C GLY A 205 -3.61 1.23 -8.97
N VAL A 206 -4.24 0.10 -9.26
CA VAL A 206 -5.43 0.04 -10.12
C VAL A 206 -6.62 0.76 -9.48
N LEU A 207 -6.87 0.56 -8.19
CA LEU A 207 -7.96 1.23 -7.46
C LEU A 207 -7.68 2.73 -7.29
N LEU A 208 -6.43 3.12 -7.03
CA LEU A 208 -6.01 4.52 -6.95
C LEU A 208 -6.29 5.25 -8.27
N CYS A 209 -5.85 4.69 -9.40
CA CYS A 209 -6.05 5.30 -10.72
C CYS A 209 -7.50 5.26 -11.18
N SER A 210 -8.34 4.37 -10.63
CA SER A 210 -9.79 4.40 -10.87
C SER A 210 -10.47 5.58 -10.16
N THR A 211 -9.96 5.97 -8.98
CA THR A 211 -10.46 7.13 -8.22
C THR A 211 -9.85 8.45 -8.70
N VAL A 212 -8.57 8.45 -9.09
CA VAL A 212 -7.85 9.61 -9.61
C VAL A 212 -7.35 9.24 -11.01
N PRO A 213 -8.09 9.57 -12.07
CA PRO A 213 -7.86 9.03 -13.42
C PRO A 213 -6.63 9.65 -14.13
N THR A 214 -5.58 9.95 -13.38
CA THR A 214 -4.33 10.50 -13.90
C THR A 214 -3.19 9.56 -13.55
N LEU A 215 -2.57 8.98 -14.57
CA LEU A 215 -1.44 8.07 -14.44
C LEU A 215 -0.18 8.72 -15.00
N GLN A 216 0.83 8.87 -14.15
CA GLN A 216 2.14 9.44 -14.49
C GLN A 216 3.24 8.70 -13.72
N PRO A 217 4.53 8.81 -14.13
CA PRO A 217 5.63 8.07 -13.49
C PRO A 217 5.82 8.32 -12.00
N THR A 218 5.23 9.38 -11.47
CA THR A 218 5.29 9.73 -10.03
C THR A 218 3.98 9.44 -9.28
N THR A 219 2.98 8.84 -9.94
CA THR A 219 1.63 8.63 -9.35
C THR A 219 1.66 7.86 -8.03
N GLY A 220 2.60 6.94 -7.85
CA GLY A 220 2.70 6.14 -6.62
C GLY A 220 3.47 6.80 -5.47
N SER A 221 4.25 7.85 -5.73
CA SER A 221 5.17 8.43 -4.74
C SER A 221 4.47 8.99 -3.51
N MET A 222 3.57 9.97 -3.68
CA MET A 222 2.85 10.58 -2.57
C MET A 222 1.86 9.62 -1.88
N PRO A 223 1.02 8.85 -2.60
CA PRO A 223 0.21 7.82 -1.97
C PRO A 223 1.03 6.77 -1.20
N GLY A 224 2.22 6.42 -1.70
CA GLY A 224 3.16 5.53 -1.02
C GLY A 224 3.60 6.08 0.34
N ILE A 225 4.04 7.35 0.38
CA ILE A 225 4.46 8.01 1.62
C ILE A 225 3.28 8.15 2.61
N ARG A 226 2.09 8.53 2.13
CA ARG A 226 0.90 8.63 2.98
C ARG A 226 0.48 7.26 3.55
N ALA A 227 0.55 6.22 2.75
CA ALA A 227 0.23 4.88 3.21
C ALA A 227 1.30 4.31 4.16
N PHE A 228 2.58 4.64 3.97
CA PHE A 228 3.60 4.36 4.98
C PHE A 228 3.28 5.08 6.31
N THR A 229 2.92 6.36 6.25
CA THR A 229 2.42 7.11 7.40
C THR A 229 1.24 6.42 8.06
N ALA A 230 0.28 5.91 7.27
CA ALA A 230 -0.87 5.16 7.76
C ALA A 230 -0.47 3.84 8.44
N ALA A 231 0.52 3.12 7.90
CA ALA A 231 1.04 1.89 8.51
C ALA A 231 1.70 2.18 9.86
N VAL A 232 2.50 3.25 9.95
CA VAL A 232 3.13 3.71 11.21
C VAL A 232 2.07 4.15 12.22
N PHE A 233 1.13 4.97 11.80
CA PHE A 233 0.01 5.45 12.60
C PHE A 233 -0.82 4.30 13.18
N GLY A 234 -1.14 3.30 12.35
CA GLY A 234 -1.89 2.12 12.75
C GLY A 234 -1.12 1.17 13.66
N GLY A 235 0.20 1.17 13.56
CA GLY A 235 1.13 0.26 14.23
C GLY A 235 1.73 -0.76 13.26
N ILE A 236 2.96 -0.53 12.84
CA ILE A 236 3.66 -1.38 11.88
C ILE A 236 3.76 -2.81 12.42
N GLY A 237 3.45 -3.79 11.57
CA GLY A 237 3.40 -5.22 11.92
C GLY A 237 2.00 -5.71 12.31
N SER A 238 1.04 -4.80 12.53
CA SER A 238 -0.36 -5.16 12.79
C SER A 238 -1.22 -4.96 11.54
N ILE A 239 -1.72 -6.06 10.94
CA ILE A 239 -2.60 -6.01 9.76
C ILE A 239 -3.87 -5.18 10.05
N PRO A 240 -4.62 -5.43 11.15
CA PRO A 240 -5.77 -4.58 11.48
C PRO A 240 -5.38 -3.13 11.78
N GLY A 241 -4.19 -2.92 12.38
CA GLY A 241 -3.65 -1.60 12.66
C GLY A 241 -3.43 -0.79 11.38
N ALA A 242 -2.73 -1.36 10.40
CA ALA A 242 -2.48 -0.71 9.12
C ALA A 242 -3.77 -0.34 8.38
N MET A 243 -4.78 -1.20 8.43
CA MET A 243 -6.10 -0.90 7.85
C MET A 243 -6.78 0.27 8.54
N LEU A 244 -6.88 0.25 9.86
CA LEU A 244 -7.48 1.35 10.63
C LEU A 244 -6.70 2.65 10.41
N GLY A 245 -5.37 2.59 10.41
CA GLY A 245 -4.50 3.73 10.12
C GLY A 245 -4.76 4.33 8.74
N GLY A 246 -4.91 3.49 7.71
CA GLY A 246 -5.23 3.92 6.35
C GLY A 246 -6.59 4.63 6.26
N ILE A 247 -7.62 4.02 6.84
CA ILE A 247 -8.99 4.60 6.84
C ILE A 247 -9.00 5.93 7.59
N LEU A 248 -8.45 5.99 8.80
CA LEU A 248 -8.41 7.21 9.60
C LEU A 248 -7.65 8.32 8.88
N LEU A 249 -6.49 8.00 8.29
CA LEU A 249 -5.69 8.98 7.57
C LEU A 249 -6.42 9.52 6.33
N GLY A 250 -7.11 8.68 5.57
CA GLY A 250 -7.93 9.11 4.44
C GLY A 250 -9.11 10.00 4.87
N VAL A 251 -9.73 9.72 6.01
CA VAL A 251 -10.78 10.59 6.59
C VAL A 251 -10.16 11.93 6.99
N ILE A 252 -9.06 11.95 7.75
CA ILE A 252 -8.37 13.18 8.16
C ILE A 252 -7.98 14.02 6.94
N GLU A 253 -7.39 13.40 5.91
CA GLU A 253 -7.01 14.07 4.67
C GLU A 253 -8.24 14.71 3.97
N THR A 254 -9.33 13.98 3.85
CA THR A 254 -10.53 14.47 3.17
C THR A 254 -11.17 15.63 3.92
N PHE A 255 -11.25 15.55 5.24
CA PHE A 255 -11.77 16.66 6.07
C PHE A 255 -10.83 17.86 6.03
N SER A 256 -9.51 17.66 6.05
CA SER A 256 -8.53 18.74 5.92
C SER A 256 -8.67 19.49 4.60
N LYS A 257 -8.85 18.76 3.49
CA LYS A 257 -9.09 19.36 2.17
C LYS A 257 -10.41 20.12 2.09
N ALA A 258 -11.45 19.63 2.76
CA ALA A 258 -12.80 20.18 2.70
C ALA A 258 -12.96 21.46 3.55
N TYR A 259 -12.35 21.52 4.74
CA TYR A 259 -12.56 22.58 5.72
C TYR A 259 -11.41 23.57 5.84
N LEU A 260 -10.18 23.17 5.51
CA LEU A 260 -9.02 24.03 5.61
C LEU A 260 -8.52 24.41 4.21
N SER A 261 -7.66 23.61 3.61
CA SER A 261 -7.15 23.84 2.27
C SER A 261 -6.47 22.57 1.73
N PRO A 262 -6.56 22.28 0.42
CA PRO A 262 -5.82 21.19 -0.20
C PRO A 262 -4.31 21.26 0.03
N GLN A 263 -3.71 22.48 0.07
CA GLN A 263 -2.28 22.67 0.26
C GLN A 263 -1.81 22.30 1.67
N PHE A 264 -2.65 22.50 2.71
CA PHE A 264 -2.32 22.16 4.09
C PHE A 264 -2.64 20.70 4.45
N SER A 265 -3.34 19.97 3.58
CA SER A 265 -3.77 18.61 3.84
C SER A 265 -2.61 17.68 4.21
N ASP A 266 -1.50 17.74 3.45
CA ASP A 266 -0.32 16.92 3.73
C ASP A 266 0.34 17.30 5.06
N ALA A 267 0.47 18.60 5.34
CA ALA A 267 1.03 19.08 6.59
C ALA A 267 0.23 18.57 7.79
N ILE A 268 -1.11 18.55 7.70
CA ILE A 268 -1.98 18.04 8.76
C ILE A 268 -1.82 16.53 8.94
N VAL A 269 -1.78 15.77 7.84
CA VAL A 269 -1.57 14.33 7.87
C VAL A 269 -0.26 13.97 8.57
N PHE A 270 0.83 14.64 8.24
CA PHE A 270 2.14 14.40 8.87
C PHE A 270 2.19 14.94 10.31
N ALA A 271 1.54 16.07 10.61
CA ALA A 271 1.44 16.59 11.98
C ALA A 271 0.70 15.61 12.90
N VAL A 272 -0.41 15.02 12.43
CA VAL A 272 -1.14 13.98 13.17
C VAL A 272 -0.27 12.76 13.41
N LEU A 273 0.54 12.33 12.42
CA LEU A 273 1.51 11.25 12.62
C LEU A 273 2.49 11.58 13.75
N ILE A 274 3.09 12.78 13.72
CA ILE A 274 4.05 13.21 14.73
C ILE A 274 3.42 13.18 16.12
N VAL A 275 2.23 13.76 16.27
CA VAL A 275 1.50 13.78 17.55
C VAL A 275 1.26 12.36 18.07
N ILE A 276 0.82 11.44 17.19
CA ILE A 276 0.57 10.06 17.62
C ILE A 276 1.86 9.35 18.01
N LEU A 277 2.95 9.53 17.27
CA LEU A 277 4.23 8.91 17.63
C LEU A 277 4.78 9.45 18.96
N LEU A 278 4.53 10.71 19.28
CA LEU A 278 4.91 11.30 20.58
C LEU A 278 4.08 10.70 21.74
N VAL A 279 2.78 10.45 21.52
CA VAL A 279 1.88 9.92 22.55
C VAL A 279 1.93 8.39 22.62
N LYS A 280 2.02 7.71 21.47
CA LYS A 280 1.99 6.25 21.35
C LYS A 280 2.97 5.78 20.28
N PRO A 281 4.27 5.65 20.59
CA PRO A 281 5.33 5.35 19.61
C PRO A 281 5.14 4.01 18.89
N ALA A 282 4.38 3.05 19.48
CA ALA A 282 4.03 1.80 18.81
C ALA A 282 2.88 1.92 17.79
N GLY A 283 2.25 3.10 17.64
CA GLY A 283 1.04 3.29 16.86
C GLY A 283 -0.23 2.82 17.59
N LEU A 284 -1.40 2.91 16.93
CA LEU A 284 -2.71 2.64 17.57
C LEU A 284 -2.85 1.18 18.05
N LEU A 285 -2.46 0.21 17.24
CA LEU A 285 -2.57 -1.24 17.51
C LEU A 285 -1.22 -1.97 17.43
N GLY A 286 -0.10 -1.24 17.49
CA GLY A 286 1.23 -1.83 17.52
C GLY A 286 1.53 -2.47 18.87
N LYS A 287 2.32 -3.55 18.85
CA LYS A 287 2.87 -4.18 20.06
C LYS A 287 4.11 -3.40 20.52
N GLN A 288 4.19 -3.10 21.80
CA GLN A 288 5.46 -2.59 22.37
C GLN A 288 6.47 -3.75 22.36
N VAL A 289 7.55 -3.57 21.63
CA VAL A 289 8.70 -4.49 21.72
C VAL A 289 9.44 -4.15 23.00
N GLN A 290 9.35 -5.00 24.01
CA GLN A 290 10.25 -4.91 25.15
C GLN A 290 11.64 -5.32 24.65
N GLU A 291 12.59 -4.39 24.68
CA GLU A 291 14.00 -4.74 24.52
C GLU A 291 14.36 -5.72 25.65
N LYS A 292 14.69 -6.94 25.24
CA LYS A 292 15.31 -7.90 26.17
C LYS A 292 16.70 -7.37 26.45
N VAL A 293 16.89 -6.83 27.64
CA VAL A 293 18.20 -6.47 28.21
C VAL A 293 19.00 -7.74 28.43
#